data_4a3a863aa2503a2a41dc437ac13f632c
#
_entry.id   4a3a863aa2503a2a41dc437ac13f632c
#
_cell.length_a   1.000
_cell.length_b   1.000
_cell.length_c   1.000
_cell.angle_alpha   90.00
_cell.angle_beta   90.00
_cell.angle_gamma   90.00
#
_symmetry.space_group_name_H-M   'P 1'
#
loop_
_entity.id
_entity.type
_entity.pdbx_description
1 polymer ?
#
loop_
_entity_poly.entity_id
_entity_poly.type
_entity_poly.pdbx_seq_one_letter_code
_entity_poly.pdbx_strand_id
1 'polypeptide(L)'
;MSRVLLSGDNQITWPFSKHGGWSKGIDIVRFENRLEKITVHTAGKVIKTVNYLDGTNKILDKEGMGYGNYVMVLHKGNLVTLYGHLEHVTVNEGQEIKQGTVIGYMGNTGISYGAHLHFEIRKYNRSLENINLHNKDYFGFIDPEPYLNTGLPIGEEKYERVQIGSFLSENNAKRLVEHMRKSGYQAIVKKYGMYYRVQVGAYTVHINAVIMMEKMKALGYKDAYITTY
;
A
#
# COMPACT_ATOMS: atom_id res chain seq x y z
N MET A 1 24.15 -4.64 2.08
CA MET A 1 23.53 -4.60 3.43
C MET A 1 22.18 -5.30 3.34
N SER A 2 22.01 -6.39 4.07
CA SER A 2 20.74 -7.14 4.13
C SER A 2 19.63 -6.20 4.62
N ARG A 3 18.54 -6.09 3.87
CA ARG A 3 17.34 -5.31 4.25
C ARG A 3 16.45 -6.20 5.12
N VAL A 4 16.87 -6.40 6.34
CA VAL A 4 16.31 -7.45 7.19
C VAL A 4 15.16 -6.89 8.00
N LEU A 5 14.00 -7.54 7.90
CA LEU A 5 12.82 -7.31 8.74
C LEU A 5 13.14 -7.57 10.22
N LEU A 6 14.07 -8.47 10.46
CA LEU A 6 14.60 -8.89 11.75
C LEU A 6 16.12 -8.80 11.70
N SER A 7 16.76 -8.47 12.83
CA SER A 7 18.21 -8.52 12.95
C SER A 7 18.69 -9.96 13.17
N GLY A 8 19.80 -10.38 12.54
CA GLY A 8 20.43 -11.69 12.71
C GLY A 8 19.90 -12.81 11.83
N ASP A 9 20.13 -14.06 12.20
CA ASP A 9 19.76 -15.24 11.42
C ASP A 9 18.27 -15.54 11.57
N ASN A 10 17.54 -15.40 10.45
CA ASN A 10 16.10 -15.61 10.37
C ASN A 10 15.79 -16.84 9.57
N GLN A 11 14.73 -17.55 9.95
CA GLN A 11 14.23 -18.69 9.21
C GLN A 11 12.77 -18.50 8.84
N ILE A 12 12.44 -18.77 7.56
CA ILE A 12 11.06 -18.89 7.12
C ILE A 12 10.56 -20.25 7.56
N THR A 13 9.59 -20.28 8.46
CA THR A 13 8.96 -21.51 8.95
C THR A 13 7.73 -21.89 8.18
N TRP A 14 7.03 -20.89 7.61
CA TRP A 14 5.86 -21.10 6.78
C TRP A 14 5.96 -20.25 5.50
N PRO A 15 6.31 -20.86 4.35
CA PRO A 15 6.48 -20.13 3.09
C PRO A 15 5.14 -19.72 2.48
N PHE A 16 5.16 -18.72 1.61
CA PHE A 16 3.99 -18.17 0.92
C PHE A 16 3.13 -19.24 0.23
N SER A 17 3.77 -20.25 -0.37
CA SER A 17 3.08 -21.35 -1.06
C SER A 17 2.21 -22.23 -0.15
N LYS A 18 2.49 -22.26 1.16
CA LYS A 18 1.72 -23.02 2.15
C LYS A 18 0.57 -22.25 2.78
N HIS A 19 0.59 -20.91 2.68
CA HIS A 19 -0.53 -20.11 3.15
C HIS A 19 -1.75 -20.28 2.25
N GLY A 20 -2.90 -20.57 2.85
CA GLY A 20 -4.17 -20.73 2.16
C GLY A 20 -5.27 -19.88 2.80
N GLY A 21 -6.31 -19.52 2.04
CA GLY A 21 -7.48 -18.85 2.60
C GLY A 21 -7.36 -17.33 2.73
N TRP A 22 -7.51 -16.77 3.94
CA TRP A 22 -7.70 -15.35 4.20
C TRP A 22 -6.39 -14.56 4.25
N SER A 23 -5.33 -15.17 4.72
CA SER A 23 -4.00 -14.60 4.89
C SER A 23 -3.04 -15.25 3.90
N LYS A 24 -2.19 -14.44 3.28
CA LYS A 24 -1.14 -14.93 2.38
C LYS A 24 0.12 -14.12 2.61
N GLY A 25 1.05 -14.69 3.33
CA GLY A 25 2.33 -14.09 3.65
C GLY A 25 3.39 -15.15 3.86
N ILE A 26 4.35 -14.83 4.65
CA ILE A 26 5.36 -15.76 5.17
C ILE A 26 5.45 -15.60 6.68
N ASP A 27 5.78 -16.68 7.37
CA ASP A 27 6.07 -16.66 8.79
C ASP A 27 7.57 -16.77 9.01
N ILE A 28 8.12 -15.81 9.73
CA ILE A 28 9.55 -15.70 9.99
C ILE A 28 9.78 -15.82 11.49
N VAL A 29 10.67 -16.71 11.90
CA VAL A 29 11.08 -16.88 13.30
C VAL A 29 12.55 -16.56 13.48
N ARG A 30 12.88 -16.21 14.74
CA ARG A 30 14.22 -16.23 15.27
C ARG A 30 14.21 -17.04 16.57
N PHE A 31 15.11 -17.98 16.67
CA PHE A 31 15.09 -18.94 17.76
C PHE A 31 15.63 -18.40 19.10
N GLU A 32 16.33 -17.26 19.09
CA GLU A 32 17.13 -16.85 20.25
C GLU A 32 16.50 -15.77 21.13
N ASN A 33 15.52 -14.97 20.64
CA ASN A 33 14.95 -13.88 21.43
C ASN A 33 13.48 -13.61 21.12
N ARG A 34 12.65 -13.67 22.17
CA ARG A 34 11.21 -13.47 22.09
C ARG A 34 10.78 -12.01 21.82
N LEU A 35 11.66 -11.04 22.12
CA LEU A 35 11.41 -9.60 21.99
C LEU A 35 12.23 -8.99 20.82
N GLU A 36 12.39 -9.73 19.74
CA GLU A 36 13.12 -9.25 18.59
C GLU A 36 12.44 -8.01 17.97
N LYS A 37 13.24 -6.99 17.68
CA LYS A 37 12.78 -5.77 17.04
C LYS A 37 12.35 -6.06 15.60
N ILE A 38 11.13 -5.68 15.27
CA ILE A 38 10.62 -5.69 13.91
C ILE A 38 10.84 -4.31 13.31
N THR A 39 11.52 -4.27 12.16
CA THR A 39 11.78 -3.02 11.45
C THR A 39 11.00 -2.97 10.14
N VAL A 40 10.60 -1.76 9.72
CA VAL A 40 9.95 -1.61 8.43
C VAL A 40 10.92 -1.93 7.29
N HIS A 41 10.47 -2.78 6.39
CA HIS A 41 11.26 -3.27 5.26
C HIS A 41 11.62 -2.16 4.26
N THR A 42 10.72 -1.25 3.99
CA THR A 42 10.86 -0.15 3.04
C THR A 42 10.20 1.10 3.61
N ALA A 43 10.72 2.28 3.31
CA ALA A 43 10.13 3.55 3.72
C ALA A 43 8.67 3.69 3.26
N GLY A 44 7.82 4.30 4.07
CA GLY A 44 6.41 4.47 3.75
C GLY A 44 5.63 5.20 4.82
N LYS A 45 4.31 5.20 4.69
CA LYS A 45 3.37 5.79 5.64
C LYS A 45 2.60 4.70 6.37
N VAL A 46 2.56 4.76 7.68
CA VAL A 46 1.72 3.87 8.50
C VAL A 46 0.25 4.19 8.23
N ILE A 47 -0.51 3.22 7.75
CA ILE A 47 -1.92 3.40 7.40
C ILE A 47 -2.88 2.70 8.36
N LYS A 48 -2.41 1.73 9.12
CA LYS A 48 -3.19 1.05 10.16
C LYS A 48 -2.28 0.50 11.24
N THR A 49 -2.72 0.62 12.49
CA THR A 49 -2.11 -0.05 13.64
C THR A 49 -3.20 -0.68 14.50
N VAL A 50 -2.93 -1.85 15.03
CA VAL A 50 -3.70 -2.49 16.11
C VAL A 50 -2.73 -2.85 17.20
N ASN A 51 -2.99 -2.40 18.41
CA ASN A 51 -2.10 -2.58 19.55
C ASN A 51 -2.93 -2.78 20.83
N TYR A 52 -3.23 -4.03 21.13
CA TYR A 52 -3.92 -4.42 22.36
C TYR A 52 -2.92 -4.53 23.50
N LEU A 53 -3.00 -3.59 24.45
CA LEU A 53 -2.01 -3.48 25.55
C LEU A 53 -2.20 -4.52 26.67
N ASP A 54 -3.32 -5.21 26.72
CA ASP A 54 -3.72 -6.05 27.85
C ASP A 54 -3.33 -7.53 27.75
N GLY A 55 -2.63 -7.92 26.69
CA GLY A 55 -2.21 -9.30 26.47
C GLY A 55 -3.35 -10.34 26.34
N THR A 56 -4.63 -9.90 26.41
CA THR A 56 -5.79 -10.79 26.49
C THR A 56 -6.25 -11.34 25.16
N ASN A 57 -5.68 -10.89 24.04
CA ASN A 57 -6.22 -11.16 22.72
C ASN A 57 -5.58 -12.33 21.99
N LYS A 58 -5.64 -13.52 22.60
CA LYS A 58 -5.34 -14.75 21.84
C LYS A 58 -6.49 -15.23 20.95
N ILE A 59 -7.75 -14.79 21.17
CA ILE A 59 -8.92 -15.44 20.53
C ILE A 59 -9.96 -14.45 20.00
N LEU A 60 -9.98 -13.18 20.40
CA LEU A 60 -11.04 -12.23 20.05
C LEU A 60 -10.52 -11.06 19.23
N ASP A 61 -9.71 -11.33 18.21
CA ASP A 61 -9.29 -10.32 17.25
C ASP A 61 -10.48 -9.96 16.32
N LYS A 62 -11.43 -9.19 16.87
CA LYS A 62 -12.60 -8.73 16.13
C LYS A 62 -12.25 -7.77 14.98
N GLU A 63 -11.10 -7.12 15.05
CA GLU A 63 -10.64 -6.16 14.05
C GLU A 63 -9.43 -6.66 13.23
N GLY A 64 -8.65 -7.59 13.73
CA GLY A 64 -7.38 -7.98 13.15
C GLY A 64 -7.37 -9.28 12.37
N MET A 65 -8.50 -9.96 12.20
CA MET A 65 -8.60 -11.17 11.37
C MET A 65 -7.58 -12.26 11.71
N GLY A 66 -7.21 -12.38 12.97
CA GLY A 66 -6.21 -13.32 13.41
C GLY A 66 -4.79 -12.74 13.49
N TYR A 67 -4.52 -11.55 12.97
CA TYR A 67 -3.19 -10.93 12.99
C TYR A 67 -2.72 -10.46 14.37
N GLY A 68 -3.61 -10.37 15.36
CA GLY A 68 -3.30 -9.81 16.67
C GLY A 68 -2.88 -8.35 16.60
N ASN A 69 -1.81 -7.99 17.30
CA ASN A 69 -1.19 -6.68 17.12
C ASN A 69 -0.47 -6.63 15.77
N TYR A 70 -0.74 -5.59 14.99
CA TYR A 70 -0.14 -5.47 13.67
C TYR A 70 0.06 -4.02 13.22
N VAL A 71 0.93 -3.86 12.23
CA VAL A 71 1.16 -2.60 11.52
C VAL A 71 0.96 -2.84 10.03
N MET A 72 0.28 -1.91 9.35
CA MET A 72 0.27 -1.83 7.90
C MET A 72 0.94 -0.55 7.44
N VAL A 73 1.82 -0.67 6.44
CA VAL A 73 2.57 0.44 5.88
C VAL A 73 2.32 0.53 4.38
N LEU A 74 1.88 1.70 3.93
CA LEU A 74 1.74 2.03 2.51
C LEU A 74 3.08 2.51 1.96
N HIS A 75 3.48 1.93 0.85
CA HIS A 75 4.68 2.27 0.11
C HIS A 75 4.35 2.85 -1.26
N LYS A 76 5.37 3.36 -1.95
CA LYS A 76 5.27 3.73 -3.36
C LYS A 76 4.73 2.56 -4.21
N GLY A 77 4.06 2.89 -5.33
CA GLY A 77 3.51 1.89 -6.23
C GLY A 77 2.28 1.15 -5.70
N ASN A 78 1.58 1.72 -4.69
CA ASN A 78 0.41 1.13 -4.04
C ASN A 78 0.68 -0.25 -3.40
N LEU A 79 1.91 -0.46 -2.97
CA LEU A 79 2.26 -1.63 -2.19
C LEU A 79 1.98 -1.37 -0.72
N VAL A 80 1.46 -2.38 -0.05
CA VAL A 80 1.23 -2.37 1.39
C VAL A 80 1.94 -3.56 2.00
N THR A 81 2.70 -3.33 3.07
CA THR A 81 3.22 -4.41 3.90
C THR A 81 2.42 -4.53 5.18
N LEU A 82 2.20 -5.76 5.64
CA LEU A 82 1.59 -6.07 6.92
C LEU A 82 2.60 -6.83 7.78
N TYR A 83 2.68 -6.45 9.05
CA TYR A 83 3.53 -7.04 10.08
C TYR A 83 2.62 -7.48 11.23
N GLY A 84 2.33 -8.77 11.32
CA GLY A 84 1.39 -9.37 12.27
C GLY A 84 2.05 -10.05 13.46
N HIS A 85 1.21 -10.44 14.42
CA HIS A 85 1.53 -11.16 15.66
C HIS A 85 2.51 -10.45 16.59
N LEU A 86 2.56 -9.09 16.49
CA LEU A 86 3.47 -8.28 17.28
C LEU A 86 3.12 -8.38 18.77
N GLU A 87 4.12 -8.33 19.66
CA GLU A 87 3.91 -8.18 21.09
C GLU A 87 3.31 -6.81 21.41
N HIS A 88 3.91 -5.76 20.84
CA HIS A 88 3.40 -4.40 20.87
C HIS A 88 3.90 -3.58 19.69
N VAL A 89 3.17 -2.53 19.36
CA VAL A 89 3.44 -1.60 18.27
C VAL A 89 4.10 -0.33 18.81
N THR A 90 5.07 0.23 18.10
CA THR A 90 5.83 1.43 18.49
C THR A 90 5.61 2.64 17.61
N VAL A 91 4.73 2.54 16.62
CA VAL A 91 4.41 3.61 15.64
C VAL A 91 2.92 3.92 15.65
N ASN A 92 2.54 5.08 15.11
CA ASN A 92 1.16 5.55 15.04
C ASN A 92 0.66 5.64 13.59
N GLU A 93 -0.65 5.52 13.41
CA GLU A 93 -1.29 5.78 12.11
C GLU A 93 -1.00 7.20 11.62
N GLY A 94 -0.76 7.34 10.31
CA GLY A 94 -0.38 8.60 9.68
C GLY A 94 1.12 8.90 9.70
N GLN A 95 1.92 8.20 10.49
CA GLN A 95 3.35 8.44 10.63
C GLN A 95 4.10 8.07 9.34
N GLU A 96 4.96 8.97 8.85
CA GLU A 96 5.95 8.69 7.79
C GLU A 96 7.18 8.06 8.43
N ILE A 97 7.59 6.91 7.93
CA ILE A 97 8.69 6.12 8.48
C ILE A 97 9.72 5.77 7.42
N LYS A 98 10.99 5.79 7.83
CA LYS A 98 12.13 5.41 6.97
C LYS A 98 12.37 3.90 7.07
N GLN A 99 12.95 3.32 6.02
CA GLN A 99 13.45 1.94 6.06
C GLN A 99 14.31 1.71 7.32
N GLY A 100 14.09 0.57 7.99
CA GLY A 100 14.79 0.21 9.22
C GLY A 100 14.25 0.85 10.50
N THR A 101 13.21 1.72 10.42
CA THR A 101 12.50 2.20 11.61
C THR A 101 11.89 1.02 12.35
N VAL A 102 12.12 0.94 13.67
CA VAL A 102 11.46 -0.06 14.55
C VAL A 102 9.96 0.26 14.60
N ILE A 103 9.12 -0.72 14.28
CA ILE A 103 7.66 -0.58 14.23
C ILE A 103 6.97 -1.39 15.32
N GLY A 104 7.69 -2.27 16.00
CA GLY A 104 7.19 -3.13 17.05
C GLY A 104 8.19 -4.21 17.42
N TYR A 105 7.72 -5.19 18.17
CA TYR A 105 8.50 -6.34 18.59
C TYR A 105 7.78 -7.63 18.24
N MET A 106 8.54 -8.67 17.88
CA MET A 106 7.99 -9.98 17.58
C MET A 106 7.25 -10.53 18.80
N GLY A 107 6.04 -11.05 18.56
CA GLY A 107 5.19 -11.58 19.61
C GLY A 107 4.47 -12.85 19.21
N ASN A 108 3.38 -13.12 19.92
CA ASN A 108 2.51 -14.29 19.72
C ASN A 108 1.04 -13.91 19.94
N THR A 109 0.64 -12.70 19.48
CA THR A 109 -0.72 -12.20 19.62
C THR A 109 -1.61 -12.66 18.46
N GLY A 110 -2.93 -12.63 18.66
CA GLY A 110 -3.89 -13.10 17.67
C GLY A 110 -3.92 -14.63 17.52
N ILE A 111 -4.25 -15.12 16.31
CA ILE A 111 -4.29 -16.54 16.01
C ILE A 111 -2.86 -16.99 15.65
N SER A 112 -2.08 -17.35 16.65
CA SER A 112 -0.68 -17.72 16.51
C SER A 112 -0.34 -18.88 17.44
N TYR A 113 0.45 -19.83 16.94
CA TYR A 113 0.88 -21.03 17.68
C TYR A 113 2.26 -20.92 18.34
N GLY A 114 2.96 -19.82 18.10
CA GLY A 114 4.29 -19.56 18.64
C GLY A 114 4.79 -18.18 18.25
N ALA A 115 5.83 -17.68 18.92
CA ALA A 115 6.39 -16.37 18.59
C ALA A 115 6.99 -16.36 17.18
N HIS A 116 6.42 -15.53 16.30
CA HIS A 116 6.89 -15.32 14.93
C HIS A 116 6.40 -13.96 14.39
N LEU A 117 7.03 -13.51 13.33
CA LEU A 117 6.52 -12.43 12.51
C LEU A 117 5.73 -13.02 11.33
N HIS A 118 4.45 -12.69 11.22
CA HIS A 118 3.70 -12.85 9.98
C HIS A 118 3.90 -11.63 9.11
N PHE A 119 4.46 -11.83 7.90
CA PHE A 119 4.79 -10.76 6.98
C PHE A 119 4.12 -10.92 5.63
N GLU A 120 3.42 -9.88 5.16
CA GLU A 120 2.76 -9.86 3.86
C GLU A 120 3.20 -8.67 3.01
N ILE A 121 3.21 -8.89 1.69
CA ILE A 121 3.25 -7.83 0.67
C ILE A 121 1.95 -7.91 -0.11
N ARG A 122 1.26 -6.78 -0.23
CA ARG A 122 -0.01 -6.66 -0.94
C ARG A 122 0.05 -5.54 -1.96
N LYS A 123 -0.55 -5.74 -3.12
CA LYS A 123 -0.82 -4.66 -4.06
C LYS A 123 -2.22 -4.13 -3.81
N TYR A 124 -2.32 -2.85 -3.53
CA TYR A 124 -3.59 -2.21 -3.23
C TYR A 124 -4.25 -1.68 -4.50
N ASN A 125 -5.49 -2.05 -4.74
CA ASN A 125 -6.19 -1.77 -6.01
C ASN A 125 -7.30 -0.71 -5.88
N ARG A 126 -7.52 -0.11 -4.68
CA ARG A 126 -8.64 0.82 -4.41
C ARG A 126 -8.22 2.00 -3.51
N SER A 127 -9.17 2.93 -3.25
CA SER A 127 -8.98 4.08 -2.35
C SER A 127 -8.74 3.66 -0.90
N LEU A 128 -7.87 4.39 -0.19
CA LEU A 128 -7.52 4.14 1.21
C LEU A 128 -8.63 4.52 2.21
N GLU A 129 -9.71 5.18 1.75
CA GLU A 129 -10.72 5.78 2.64
C GLU A 129 -11.58 4.77 3.40
N ASN A 130 -11.61 3.50 2.96
CA ASN A 130 -12.31 2.42 3.64
C ASN A 130 -11.54 1.11 3.47
N ILE A 131 -10.43 0.97 4.20
CA ILE A 131 -9.66 -0.29 4.17
C ILE A 131 -10.47 -1.37 4.90
N ASN A 132 -11.26 -2.12 4.15
CA ASN A 132 -11.84 -3.34 4.66
C ASN A 132 -10.85 -4.49 4.45
N LEU A 133 -10.11 -4.83 5.50
CA LEU A 133 -9.14 -5.93 5.50
C LEU A 133 -9.76 -7.29 5.15
N HIS A 134 -11.08 -7.42 5.29
CA HIS A 134 -11.84 -8.65 5.01
C HIS A 134 -12.13 -8.83 3.51
N ASN A 135 -11.97 -7.83 2.67
CA ASN A 135 -12.32 -7.94 1.26
C ASN A 135 -11.08 -8.30 0.44
N LYS A 136 -10.99 -9.58 0.04
CA LYS A 136 -9.93 -10.12 -0.83
C LYS A 136 -9.80 -9.38 -2.17
N ASP A 137 -10.90 -8.78 -2.66
CA ASP A 137 -10.95 -8.10 -3.96
C ASP A 137 -10.15 -6.79 -3.96
N TYR A 138 -9.77 -6.30 -2.77
CA TYR A 138 -8.95 -5.09 -2.63
C TYR A 138 -7.45 -5.32 -2.74
N PHE A 139 -7.00 -6.56 -2.53
CA PHE A 139 -5.57 -6.87 -2.46
C PHE A 139 -5.17 -8.00 -3.41
N GLY A 140 -4.15 -7.74 -4.22
CA GLY A 140 -3.34 -8.80 -4.81
C GLY A 140 -2.21 -9.14 -3.83
N PHE A 141 -2.16 -10.38 -3.34
CA PHE A 141 -1.05 -10.84 -2.52
C PHE A 141 0.17 -11.12 -3.40
N ILE A 142 1.34 -10.72 -2.93
CA ILE A 142 2.63 -10.92 -3.60
C ILE A 142 3.48 -11.78 -2.69
N ASP A 143 4.12 -12.81 -3.25
CA ASP A 143 5.08 -13.62 -2.52
C ASP A 143 6.21 -12.75 -1.96
N PRO A 144 6.41 -12.65 -0.64
CA PRO A 144 7.43 -11.80 -0.06
C PRO A 144 8.85 -12.34 -0.20
N GLU A 145 9.04 -13.64 -0.36
CA GLU A 145 10.36 -14.29 -0.27
C GLU A 145 11.41 -13.67 -1.22
N PRO A 146 11.11 -13.41 -2.52
CA PRO A 146 12.08 -12.80 -3.42
C PRO A 146 12.53 -11.39 -3.02
N TYR A 147 11.73 -10.70 -2.21
CA TYR A 147 11.92 -9.29 -1.89
C TYR A 147 12.55 -9.03 -0.53
N LEU A 148 12.71 -10.04 0.32
CA LEU A 148 13.24 -9.88 1.67
C LEU A 148 14.61 -9.18 1.71
N ASN A 149 15.46 -9.43 0.72
CA ASN A 149 16.80 -8.87 0.65
C ASN A 149 16.99 -7.81 -0.44
N THR A 150 16.05 -7.67 -1.37
CA THR A 150 16.18 -6.79 -2.53
C THR A 150 15.36 -5.51 -2.43
N GLY A 151 14.33 -5.50 -1.61
CA GLY A 151 13.32 -4.45 -1.49
C GLY A 151 12.06 -4.77 -2.27
N LEU A 152 10.99 -4.01 -2.00
CA LEU A 152 9.69 -4.22 -2.62
C LEU A 152 9.76 -4.09 -4.15
N PRO A 153 8.90 -4.81 -4.89
CA PRO A 153 8.79 -4.70 -6.33
C PRO A 153 8.12 -3.37 -6.74
N ILE A 154 8.74 -2.27 -6.31
CA ILE A 154 8.31 -0.92 -6.67
C ILE A 154 8.74 -0.72 -8.12
N GLY A 155 7.81 -0.97 -9.05
CA GLY A 155 7.98 -0.60 -10.46
C GLY A 155 8.11 0.93 -10.60
N GLU A 156 8.49 1.41 -11.79
CA GLU A 156 8.38 2.83 -12.10
C GLU A 156 6.98 3.31 -11.76
N GLU A 157 6.87 4.46 -11.07
CA GLU A 157 5.56 5.03 -10.73
C GLU A 157 4.83 5.34 -12.04
N LYS A 158 3.91 4.45 -12.42
CA LYS A 158 2.97 4.73 -13.50
C LYS A 158 1.87 5.60 -12.93
N TYR A 159 1.78 6.80 -13.44
CA TYR A 159 0.69 7.70 -13.09
C TYR A 159 -0.46 7.51 -14.06
N GLU A 160 -1.65 7.35 -13.51
CA GLU A 160 -2.89 7.47 -14.25
C GLU A 160 -3.35 8.93 -14.23
N ARG A 161 -3.79 9.42 -15.38
CA ARG A 161 -4.36 10.74 -15.54
C ARG A 161 -5.70 10.63 -16.24
N VAL A 162 -6.60 11.56 -16.00
CA VAL A 162 -7.88 11.62 -16.68
C VAL A 162 -7.76 12.56 -17.88
N GLN A 163 -7.84 12.04 -19.09
CA GLN A 163 -7.89 12.84 -20.31
C GLN A 163 -9.30 13.38 -20.50
N ILE A 164 -9.43 14.70 -20.65
CA ILE A 164 -10.70 15.41 -20.79
C ILE A 164 -10.87 16.13 -22.12
N GLY A 165 -9.85 16.13 -22.95
CA GLY A 165 -9.91 16.75 -24.28
C GLY A 165 -8.67 16.48 -25.11
N SER A 166 -8.82 16.64 -26.42
CA SER A 166 -7.76 16.53 -27.41
C SER A 166 -7.95 17.58 -28.49
N PHE A 167 -6.92 18.36 -28.80
CA PHE A 167 -6.99 19.54 -29.65
C PHE A 167 -5.86 19.51 -30.68
N LEU A 168 -6.14 20.01 -31.89
CA LEU A 168 -5.10 20.30 -32.89
C LEU A 168 -4.33 21.58 -32.54
N SER A 169 -4.99 22.52 -31.86
CA SER A 169 -4.39 23.79 -31.46
C SER A 169 -3.88 23.71 -30.01
N GLU A 170 -2.60 24.01 -29.82
CA GLU A 170 -2.00 24.10 -28.49
C GLU A 170 -2.67 25.20 -27.62
N ASN A 171 -3.02 26.33 -28.23
CA ASN A 171 -3.67 27.42 -27.51
C ASN A 171 -5.04 27.01 -26.96
N ASN A 172 -5.82 26.21 -27.70
CA ASN A 172 -7.10 25.72 -27.20
C ASN A 172 -6.91 24.75 -26.05
N ALA A 173 -5.91 23.88 -26.12
CA ALA A 173 -5.56 22.98 -25.02
C ALA A 173 -5.09 23.76 -23.77
N LYS A 174 -4.25 24.79 -23.94
CA LYS A 174 -3.79 25.65 -22.85
C LYS A 174 -4.95 26.41 -22.18
N ARG A 175 -5.92 26.93 -22.94
CA ARG A 175 -7.12 27.58 -22.39
C ARG A 175 -7.92 26.62 -21.51
N LEU A 176 -8.09 25.37 -21.92
CA LEU A 176 -8.79 24.37 -21.10
C LEU A 176 -7.98 24.05 -19.82
N VAL A 177 -6.66 23.90 -19.90
CA VAL A 177 -5.82 23.72 -18.71
C VAL A 177 -5.96 24.88 -17.74
N GLU A 178 -5.95 26.12 -18.24
CA GLU A 178 -6.12 27.32 -17.39
C GLU A 178 -7.48 27.33 -16.71
N HIS A 179 -8.55 27.01 -17.46
CA HIS A 179 -9.90 26.88 -16.90
C HIS A 179 -9.94 25.83 -15.79
N MET A 180 -9.38 24.65 -16.00
CA MET A 180 -9.34 23.59 -14.99
C MET A 180 -8.55 24.00 -13.75
N ARG A 181 -7.42 24.69 -13.94
CA ARG A 181 -6.60 25.19 -12.80
C ARG A 181 -7.35 26.25 -11.98
N LYS A 182 -8.06 27.17 -12.63
CA LYS A 182 -8.93 28.15 -11.96
C LYS A 182 -10.07 27.47 -11.16
N SER A 183 -10.52 26.30 -11.63
CA SER A 183 -11.52 25.47 -10.96
C SER A 183 -10.92 24.54 -9.87
N GLY A 184 -9.62 24.71 -9.52
CA GLY A 184 -8.96 23.98 -8.45
C GLY A 184 -8.40 22.60 -8.84
N TYR A 185 -8.39 22.27 -10.13
CA TYR A 185 -7.84 20.98 -10.61
C TYR A 185 -6.40 21.11 -11.09
N GLN A 186 -5.56 20.15 -10.75
CA GLN A 186 -4.26 20.00 -11.40
C GLN A 186 -4.48 19.53 -12.85
N ALA A 187 -4.04 20.32 -13.81
CA ALA A 187 -4.18 19.99 -15.22
C ALA A 187 -2.90 20.32 -16.02
N ILE A 188 -2.63 19.50 -17.03
CA ILE A 188 -1.49 19.66 -17.94
C ILE A 188 -1.92 19.47 -19.39
N VAL A 189 -1.12 20.04 -20.32
CA VAL A 189 -1.14 19.69 -21.74
C VAL A 189 -0.02 18.70 -22.02
N LYS A 190 -0.30 17.63 -22.77
CA LYS A 190 0.71 16.71 -23.28
C LYS A 190 0.55 16.58 -24.80
N LYS A 191 1.64 16.83 -25.53
CA LYS A 191 1.64 16.66 -27.01
C LYS A 191 1.74 15.18 -27.34
N TYR A 192 0.89 14.71 -28.26
CA TYR A 192 0.87 13.34 -28.75
C TYR A 192 0.63 13.35 -30.29
N GLY A 193 1.68 13.19 -31.04
CA GLY A 193 1.63 13.39 -32.49
C GLY A 193 1.19 14.82 -32.84
N MET A 194 0.11 14.95 -33.63
CA MET A 194 -0.47 16.25 -34.02
C MET A 194 -1.45 16.82 -32.98
N TYR A 195 -1.76 16.07 -31.91
CA TYR A 195 -2.75 16.46 -30.90
C TYR A 195 -2.11 16.97 -29.60
N TYR A 196 -2.78 17.91 -28.98
CA TYR A 196 -2.52 18.42 -27.62
C TYR A 196 -3.61 17.92 -26.70
N ARG A 197 -3.27 16.93 -25.85
CA ARG A 197 -4.18 16.29 -24.92
C ARG A 197 -4.18 17.02 -23.59
N VAL A 198 -5.37 17.30 -23.06
CA VAL A 198 -5.54 17.89 -21.73
C VAL A 198 -5.84 16.79 -20.74
N GLN A 199 -5.05 16.73 -19.67
CA GLN A 199 -5.10 15.71 -18.66
C GLN A 199 -5.18 16.32 -17.28
N VAL A 200 -6.03 15.72 -16.41
CA VAL A 200 -6.31 16.17 -15.06
C VAL A 200 -5.81 15.13 -14.05
N GLY A 201 -5.24 15.63 -12.96
CA GLY A 201 -4.69 14.81 -11.88
C GLY A 201 -3.43 14.04 -12.25
N ALA A 202 -2.91 13.33 -11.29
CA ALA A 202 -1.86 12.31 -11.43
C ALA A 202 -2.04 11.34 -10.27
N TYR A 203 -2.47 10.14 -10.56
CA TYR A 203 -2.91 9.17 -9.56
C TYR A 203 -2.06 7.91 -9.66
N THR A 204 -1.49 7.50 -8.57
CA THR A 204 -0.82 6.19 -8.42
C THR A 204 -1.83 5.10 -8.05
N VAL A 205 -3.02 5.49 -7.57
CA VAL A 205 -4.11 4.61 -7.17
C VAL A 205 -5.24 4.70 -8.18
N HIS A 206 -5.55 3.59 -8.86
CA HIS A 206 -6.51 3.53 -9.96
C HIS A 206 -7.89 4.11 -9.61
N ILE A 207 -8.43 3.79 -8.43
CA ILE A 207 -9.76 4.29 -8.05
C ILE A 207 -9.82 5.81 -7.95
N ASN A 208 -8.72 6.47 -7.55
CA ASN A 208 -8.69 7.94 -7.51
C ASN A 208 -8.78 8.54 -8.92
N ALA A 209 -8.19 7.87 -9.92
CA ALA A 209 -8.37 8.22 -11.32
C ALA A 209 -9.81 7.98 -11.76
N VAL A 210 -10.44 6.88 -11.35
CA VAL A 210 -11.86 6.57 -11.64
C VAL A 210 -12.79 7.63 -11.04
N ILE A 211 -12.61 7.97 -9.76
CA ILE A 211 -13.41 9.03 -9.10
C ILE A 211 -13.26 10.36 -9.83
N MET A 212 -12.04 10.71 -10.23
CA MET A 212 -11.81 11.95 -10.99
C MET A 212 -12.44 11.87 -12.39
N MET A 213 -12.37 10.73 -13.06
CA MET A 213 -13.00 10.54 -14.36
C MET A 213 -14.52 10.75 -14.28
N GLU A 214 -15.18 10.14 -13.31
CA GLU A 214 -16.63 10.32 -13.11
C GLU A 214 -16.98 11.77 -12.75
N LYS A 215 -16.13 12.43 -11.94
CA LYS A 215 -16.29 13.87 -11.64
C LYS A 215 -16.15 14.73 -12.91
N MET A 216 -15.20 14.43 -13.78
CA MET A 216 -15.04 15.12 -15.05
C MET A 216 -16.24 14.91 -15.99
N LYS A 217 -16.78 13.68 -16.05
CA LYS A 217 -18.00 13.40 -16.82
C LYS A 217 -19.19 14.18 -16.31
N ALA A 218 -19.36 14.27 -14.99
CA ALA A 218 -20.41 15.09 -14.35
C ALA A 218 -20.27 16.59 -14.65
N LEU A 219 -19.05 17.09 -14.84
CA LEU A 219 -18.77 18.46 -15.26
C LEU A 219 -18.95 18.70 -16.78
N GLY A 220 -19.39 17.70 -17.53
CA GLY A 220 -19.71 17.83 -18.97
C GLY A 220 -18.62 17.28 -19.90
N TYR A 221 -17.51 16.79 -19.41
CA TYR A 221 -16.45 16.11 -20.22
C TYR A 221 -16.83 14.65 -20.44
N LYS A 222 -17.88 14.40 -21.21
CA LYS A 222 -18.52 13.09 -21.38
C LYS A 222 -17.57 12.00 -21.86
N ASP A 223 -16.57 12.36 -22.68
CA ASP A 223 -15.56 11.46 -23.24
C ASP A 223 -14.30 11.34 -22.38
N ALA A 224 -14.38 11.73 -21.10
CA ALA A 224 -13.25 11.58 -20.18
C ALA A 224 -12.89 10.11 -19.98
N TYR A 225 -11.59 9.79 -20.06
CA TYR A 225 -11.08 8.44 -19.83
C TYR A 225 -9.71 8.46 -19.16
N ILE A 226 -9.36 7.32 -18.56
CA ILE A 226 -8.08 7.17 -17.86
C ILE A 226 -6.99 6.78 -18.83
N THR A 227 -5.82 7.43 -18.71
CA THR A 227 -4.59 7.12 -19.45
C THR A 227 -3.46 6.79 -18.49
N THR A 228 -2.60 5.82 -18.81
CA THR A 228 -1.44 5.40 -18.01
C THR A 228 -0.14 5.84 -18.69
N TYR A 229 0.83 6.31 -17.90
CA TYR A 229 2.16 6.76 -18.35
C TYR A 229 3.25 6.18 -17.50
#